data_011c5458253879845a23e8488e9aaceb
#
_entry.id   011c5458253879845a23e8488e9aaceb
#
_cell.length_a   1.000
_cell.length_b   1.000
_cell.length_c   1.000
_cell.angle_alpha   90.00
_cell.angle_beta   90.00
_cell.angle_gamma   90.00
#
_symmetry.space_group_name_H-M   'P 1'
#
loop_
_entity.id
_entity.type
_entity.pdbx_description
1 polymer ?
#
loop_
_entity_poly.entity_id
_entity_poly.type
_entity_poly.pdbx_seq_one_letter_code
_entity_poly.pdbx_strand_id
1 'polypeptide(L)'
;MDQTFSFVITPMDTKALCPQVSQALEKRTELLGRQKNPRLWAMIDKLNSVPKVSPQVSAKRRRRMAFWSLLIWLLSLVLLIPGCMEPRQMPLGLAAGLGGFVLGSAVLWVQRRRLLGGLSLAVGILLGLCVAGGRGELDRLLVCVAVGIVLGLAALLIPNRRQTNAFEKAAHTLLDGRDVLRDQPVRAVFSDEGLALCQADLPDKAVFPFGTFEMALETADLLLVICGERILPLQKKDLSEGSFAQLREFLRQKTQYTDLSC
;
A
#
# COMPACT_ATOMS: atom_id res chain seq x y z
N MET A 1 25.35 35.33 17.04
CA MET A 1 23.94 35.33 17.55
C MET A 1 23.45 33.93 17.44
N ASP A 2 23.25 33.25 18.57
CA ASP A 2 22.75 31.88 18.59
C ASP A 2 21.29 31.90 18.12
N GLN A 3 21.03 31.34 16.94
CA GLN A 3 19.68 31.25 16.42
C GLN A 3 18.99 30.07 17.11
N THR A 4 17.97 30.37 17.88
CA THR A 4 17.14 29.35 18.56
C THR A 4 15.75 29.36 17.96
N PHE A 5 15.19 28.14 17.70
CA PHE A 5 13.83 27.97 17.21
C PHE A 5 13.10 27.02 18.17
N SER A 6 11.95 27.44 18.68
CA SER A 6 11.19 26.70 19.68
C SER A 6 9.84 26.30 19.15
N PHE A 7 9.49 25.01 19.32
CA PHE A 7 8.16 24.44 19.02
C PHE A 7 7.49 24.03 20.31
N VAL A 8 6.23 24.38 20.47
CA VAL A 8 5.37 23.87 21.55
C VAL A 8 4.51 22.77 20.94
N ILE A 9 4.83 21.51 21.23
CA ILE A 9 4.18 20.36 20.62
C ILE A 9 2.71 20.30 21.04
N THR A 10 1.80 20.43 20.07
CA THR A 10 0.35 20.31 20.28
C THR A 10 -0.18 18.96 19.78
N PRO A 11 -1.37 18.51 20.23
CA PRO A 11 -2.02 17.32 19.71
C PRO A 11 -2.17 17.35 18.21
N MET A 12 -1.93 16.22 17.53
CA MET A 12 -1.94 16.10 16.09
C MET A 12 -3.25 15.48 15.59
N ASP A 13 -3.82 16.03 14.52
CA ASP A 13 -4.92 15.37 13.81
C ASP A 13 -4.37 14.24 12.95
N THR A 14 -4.44 13.02 13.48
CA THR A 14 -3.95 11.81 12.79
C THR A 14 -4.57 11.63 11.41
N LYS A 15 -5.86 11.97 11.22
CA LYS A 15 -6.54 11.79 9.94
C LYS A 15 -6.06 12.75 8.86
N ALA A 16 -5.85 14.00 9.24
CA ALA A 16 -5.39 15.05 8.32
C ALA A 16 -3.90 14.89 7.97
N LEU A 17 -3.08 14.49 8.95
CA LEU A 17 -1.62 14.46 8.82
C LEU A 17 -1.07 13.11 8.31
N CYS A 18 -1.82 11.99 8.48
CA CYS A 18 -1.39 10.67 8.04
C CYS A 18 -0.95 10.60 6.57
N PRO A 19 -1.65 11.21 5.59
CA PRO A 19 -1.21 11.19 4.20
C PRO A 19 0.15 11.88 3.99
N GLN A 20 0.39 13.00 4.69
CA GLN A 20 1.63 13.76 4.59
C GLN A 20 2.81 12.99 5.19
N VAL A 21 2.60 12.36 6.36
CA VAL A 21 3.62 11.50 7.00
C VAL A 21 3.90 10.29 6.13
N SER A 22 2.87 9.65 5.56
CA SER A 22 3.02 8.50 4.64
C SER A 22 3.87 8.88 3.42
N GLN A 23 3.60 10.03 2.80
CA GLN A 23 4.37 10.54 1.66
C GLN A 23 5.85 10.81 2.04
N ALA A 24 6.07 11.39 3.22
CA ALA A 24 7.41 11.68 3.70
C ALA A 24 8.21 10.40 3.99
N LEU A 25 7.58 9.36 4.59
CA LEU A 25 8.20 8.06 4.82
C LEU A 25 8.54 7.33 3.52
N GLU A 26 7.64 7.40 2.53
CA GLU A 26 7.89 6.87 1.20
C GLU A 26 9.11 7.55 0.55
N LYS A 27 9.17 8.89 0.63
CA LYS A 27 10.29 9.67 0.09
C LYS A 27 11.61 9.39 0.81
N ARG A 28 11.58 9.24 2.14
CA ARG A 28 12.74 8.79 2.91
C ARG A 28 13.28 7.47 2.36
N THR A 29 12.40 6.49 2.19
CA THR A 29 12.79 5.16 1.71
C THR A 29 13.36 5.21 0.29
N GLU A 30 12.80 6.06 -0.57
CA GLU A 30 13.32 6.32 -1.91
C GLU A 30 14.74 6.90 -1.84
N LEU A 31 14.95 7.96 -1.05
CA LEU A 31 16.25 8.64 -0.94
C LEU A 31 17.33 7.69 -0.41
N LEU A 32 17.04 6.96 0.66
CA LEU A 32 17.95 5.95 1.21
C LEU A 32 18.21 4.81 0.22
N GLY A 33 17.17 4.37 -0.49
CA GLY A 33 17.29 3.35 -1.51
C GLY A 33 18.21 3.79 -2.67
N ARG A 34 18.09 5.04 -3.11
CA ARG A 34 18.94 5.64 -4.14
C ARG A 34 20.42 5.70 -3.71
N GLN A 35 20.67 6.03 -2.45
CA GLN A 35 22.02 6.05 -1.89
C GLN A 35 22.64 4.64 -1.80
N LYS A 36 21.86 3.64 -1.32
CA LYS A 36 22.34 2.27 -1.15
C LYS A 36 22.53 1.51 -2.47
N ASN A 37 21.61 1.69 -3.42
CA ASN A 37 21.55 0.93 -4.67
C ASN A 37 21.32 1.83 -5.90
N PRO A 38 22.28 2.69 -6.29
CA PRO A 38 22.09 3.66 -7.38
C PRO A 38 21.79 3.00 -8.73
N ARG A 39 22.41 1.82 -9.01
CA ARG A 39 22.18 1.08 -10.27
C ARG A 39 20.74 0.58 -10.40
N LEU A 40 20.17 0.06 -9.32
CA LEU A 40 18.79 -0.45 -9.30
C LEU A 40 17.81 0.70 -9.52
N TRP A 41 18.05 1.84 -8.86
CA TRP A 41 17.20 3.03 -9.03
C TRP A 41 17.32 3.65 -10.42
N ALA A 42 18.50 3.65 -11.03
CA ALA A 42 18.65 4.08 -12.43
C ALA A 42 17.81 3.20 -13.39
N MET A 43 17.72 1.89 -13.12
CA MET A 43 16.86 0.98 -13.88
C MET A 43 15.38 1.27 -13.65
N ILE A 44 14.96 1.52 -12.40
CA ILE A 44 13.59 1.89 -12.05
C ILE A 44 13.22 3.22 -12.70
N ASP A 45 14.10 4.22 -12.66
CA ASP A 45 13.87 5.52 -13.28
C ASP A 45 13.73 5.38 -14.81
N LYS A 46 14.53 4.52 -15.45
CA LYS A 46 14.40 4.18 -16.87
C LYS A 46 13.06 3.50 -17.19
N LEU A 47 12.56 2.63 -16.31
CA LEU A 47 11.23 2.01 -16.46
C LEU A 47 10.10 3.03 -16.24
N ASN A 48 10.28 3.95 -15.31
CA ASN A 48 9.28 4.99 -15.01
C ASN A 48 9.29 6.15 -16.02
N SER A 49 10.41 6.37 -16.74
CA SER A 49 10.51 7.38 -17.79
C SER A 49 9.72 7.02 -19.06
N VAL A 50 9.30 5.74 -19.21
CA VAL A 50 8.38 5.34 -20.29
C VAL A 50 7.05 6.09 -20.08
N PRO A 51 6.58 6.85 -21.07
CA PRO A 51 5.37 7.66 -20.93
C PRO A 51 4.20 6.77 -20.49
N LYS A 52 3.63 7.08 -19.33
CA LYS A 52 2.48 6.34 -18.79
C LYS A 52 1.33 6.44 -19.79
N VAL A 53 0.88 5.29 -20.26
CA VAL A 53 -0.27 5.18 -21.17
C VAL A 53 -1.46 5.92 -20.56
N SER A 54 -2.13 6.76 -21.33
CA SER A 54 -3.26 7.55 -20.87
C SER A 54 -4.30 6.68 -20.12
N PRO A 55 -4.97 7.19 -19.08
CA PRO A 55 -5.91 6.41 -18.28
C PRO A 55 -7.05 5.80 -19.13
N GLN A 56 -7.42 6.45 -20.23
CA GLN A 56 -8.42 5.94 -21.17
C GLN A 56 -7.93 4.69 -21.93
N VAL A 57 -6.70 4.71 -22.42
CA VAL A 57 -6.10 3.56 -23.14
C VAL A 57 -5.86 2.39 -22.18
N SER A 58 -5.42 2.67 -20.96
CA SER A 58 -5.25 1.63 -19.92
C SER A 58 -6.59 0.99 -19.53
N ALA A 59 -7.67 1.77 -19.42
CA ALA A 59 -9.01 1.27 -19.13
C ALA A 59 -9.54 0.41 -20.29
N LYS A 60 -9.33 0.81 -21.56
CA LYS A 60 -9.71 0.03 -22.75
C LYS A 60 -8.94 -1.30 -22.79
N ARG A 61 -7.64 -1.28 -22.52
CA ARG A 61 -6.81 -2.49 -22.42
C ARG A 61 -7.28 -3.44 -21.32
N ARG A 62 -7.62 -2.91 -20.13
CA ARG A 62 -8.20 -3.71 -19.02
C ARG A 62 -9.53 -4.36 -19.41
N ARG A 63 -10.44 -3.62 -20.06
CA ARG A 63 -11.74 -4.18 -20.55
C ARG A 63 -11.50 -5.31 -21.55
N ARG A 64 -10.60 -5.10 -22.50
CA ARG A 64 -10.25 -6.13 -23.51
C ARG A 64 -9.65 -7.38 -22.85
N MET A 65 -8.72 -7.22 -21.91
CA MET A 65 -8.14 -8.33 -21.15
C MET A 65 -9.21 -9.10 -20.35
N ALA A 66 -10.12 -8.38 -19.67
CA ALA A 66 -11.20 -9.00 -18.92
C ALA A 66 -12.14 -9.79 -19.85
N PHE A 67 -12.44 -9.27 -21.03
CA PHE A 67 -13.26 -9.97 -22.03
C PHE A 67 -12.59 -11.28 -22.51
N TRP A 68 -11.32 -11.23 -22.90
CA TRP A 68 -10.58 -12.42 -23.31
C TRP A 68 -10.44 -13.45 -22.18
N SER A 69 -10.21 -13.00 -20.97
CA SER A 69 -10.14 -13.90 -19.78
C SER A 69 -11.47 -14.57 -19.50
N LEU A 70 -12.59 -13.85 -19.67
CA LEU A 70 -13.93 -14.41 -19.52
C LEU A 70 -14.19 -15.47 -20.62
N LEU A 71 -13.80 -15.17 -21.84
CA LEU A 71 -13.98 -16.09 -22.98
C LEU A 71 -13.14 -17.38 -22.78
N ILE A 72 -11.88 -17.25 -22.36
CA ILE A 72 -11.02 -18.38 -22.04
C ILE A 72 -11.63 -19.21 -20.87
N TRP A 73 -12.13 -18.51 -19.85
CA TRP A 73 -12.75 -19.16 -18.69
C TRP A 73 -14.01 -19.95 -19.08
N LEU A 74 -14.89 -19.40 -19.91
CA LEU A 74 -16.08 -20.10 -20.41
C LEU A 74 -15.71 -21.28 -21.32
N LEU A 75 -14.76 -21.09 -22.24
CA LEU A 75 -14.29 -22.16 -23.11
C LEU A 75 -13.64 -23.29 -22.32
N SER A 76 -12.92 -22.95 -21.24
CA SER A 76 -12.32 -23.97 -20.38
C SER A 76 -13.37 -24.84 -19.67
N LEU A 77 -14.53 -24.29 -19.31
CA LEU A 77 -15.63 -25.08 -18.73
C LEU A 77 -16.21 -26.07 -19.75
N VAL A 78 -16.31 -25.68 -21.04
CA VAL A 78 -16.78 -26.56 -22.10
C VAL A 78 -15.86 -27.78 -22.28
N LEU A 79 -14.56 -27.62 -22.05
CA LEU A 79 -13.58 -28.71 -22.11
C LEU A 79 -13.49 -29.49 -20.77
N LEU A 80 -13.62 -28.78 -19.66
CA LEU A 80 -13.45 -29.34 -18.31
C LEU A 80 -14.60 -30.29 -17.94
N ILE A 81 -15.86 -29.90 -18.23
CA ILE A 81 -17.04 -30.69 -17.86
C ILE A 81 -17.00 -32.10 -18.52
N PRO A 82 -16.88 -32.25 -19.85
CA PRO A 82 -16.74 -33.56 -20.47
C PRO A 82 -15.48 -34.31 -20.03
N GLY A 83 -14.35 -33.58 -19.88
CA GLY A 83 -13.09 -34.14 -19.42
C GLY A 83 -13.18 -34.73 -18.01
N CYS A 84 -14.01 -34.18 -17.13
CA CYS A 84 -14.28 -34.73 -15.81
C CYS A 84 -15.21 -35.98 -15.87
N MET A 85 -16.12 -36.02 -16.83
CA MET A 85 -17.00 -37.18 -17.00
C MET A 85 -16.23 -38.40 -17.52
N GLU A 86 -15.37 -38.18 -18.54
CA GLU A 86 -14.62 -39.27 -19.19
C GLU A 86 -13.10 -38.96 -19.27
N PRO A 87 -12.40 -38.95 -18.12
CA PRO A 87 -11.01 -38.55 -18.05
C PRO A 87 -10.04 -39.43 -18.84
N ARG A 88 -10.41 -40.71 -19.05
CA ARG A 88 -9.60 -41.67 -19.83
C ARG A 88 -9.69 -41.42 -21.34
N GLN A 89 -10.83 -40.95 -21.82
CA GLN A 89 -11.05 -40.71 -23.26
C GLN A 89 -10.57 -39.31 -23.70
N MET A 90 -10.63 -38.32 -22.78
CA MET A 90 -10.27 -36.91 -23.07
C MET A 90 -9.21 -36.33 -22.12
N PRO A 91 -8.01 -36.93 -22.00
CA PRO A 91 -6.99 -36.46 -21.05
C PRO A 91 -6.44 -35.06 -21.44
N LEU A 92 -6.32 -34.80 -22.74
CA LEU A 92 -5.88 -33.46 -23.22
C LEU A 92 -6.96 -32.40 -23.00
N GLY A 93 -8.23 -32.75 -23.18
CA GLY A 93 -9.35 -31.84 -22.90
C GLY A 93 -9.41 -31.46 -21.43
N LEU A 94 -9.21 -32.43 -20.53
CA LEU A 94 -9.15 -32.20 -19.10
C LEU A 94 -7.96 -31.27 -18.72
N ALA A 95 -6.78 -31.54 -19.23
CA ALA A 95 -5.59 -30.74 -18.97
C ALA A 95 -5.74 -29.28 -19.50
N ALA A 96 -6.22 -29.13 -20.72
CA ALA A 96 -6.46 -27.82 -21.32
C ALA A 96 -7.59 -27.06 -20.59
N GLY A 97 -8.67 -27.77 -20.21
CA GLY A 97 -9.77 -27.21 -19.43
C GLY A 97 -9.31 -26.70 -18.06
N LEU A 98 -8.52 -27.49 -17.32
CA LEU A 98 -7.95 -27.09 -16.03
C LEU A 98 -7.01 -25.88 -16.19
N GLY A 99 -6.09 -25.92 -17.14
CA GLY A 99 -5.16 -24.82 -17.40
C GLY A 99 -5.88 -23.52 -17.74
N GLY A 100 -6.85 -23.57 -18.64
CA GLY A 100 -7.67 -22.42 -19.04
C GLY A 100 -8.54 -21.90 -17.88
N PHE A 101 -9.11 -22.77 -17.07
CA PHE A 101 -9.90 -22.40 -15.90
C PHE A 101 -9.06 -21.68 -14.86
N VAL A 102 -7.87 -22.18 -14.52
CA VAL A 102 -6.96 -21.56 -13.56
C VAL A 102 -6.47 -20.21 -14.07
N LEU A 103 -6.00 -20.12 -15.31
CA LEU A 103 -5.52 -18.88 -15.91
C LEU A 103 -6.63 -17.82 -16.01
N GLY A 104 -7.80 -18.21 -16.52
CA GLY A 104 -8.96 -17.33 -16.65
C GLY A 104 -9.42 -16.83 -15.28
N SER A 105 -9.50 -17.72 -14.28
CA SER A 105 -9.88 -17.38 -12.91
C SER A 105 -8.86 -16.43 -12.27
N ALA A 106 -7.56 -16.64 -12.43
CA ALA A 106 -6.51 -15.80 -11.88
C ALA A 106 -6.58 -14.36 -12.42
N VAL A 107 -6.75 -14.21 -13.74
CA VAL A 107 -6.86 -12.89 -14.37
C VAL A 107 -8.17 -12.19 -13.98
N LEU A 108 -9.29 -12.90 -13.96
CA LEU A 108 -10.58 -12.34 -13.53
C LEU A 108 -10.57 -12.00 -12.04
N TRP A 109 -9.89 -12.77 -11.19
CA TRP A 109 -9.71 -12.49 -9.77
C TRP A 109 -9.06 -11.12 -9.54
N VAL A 110 -8.01 -10.81 -10.29
CA VAL A 110 -7.30 -9.53 -10.18
C VAL A 110 -8.12 -8.38 -10.75
N GLN A 111 -8.81 -8.59 -11.88
CA GLN A 111 -9.46 -7.51 -12.63
C GLN A 111 -10.93 -7.30 -12.25
N ARG A 112 -11.70 -8.36 -12.08
CA ARG A 112 -13.15 -8.37 -11.94
C ARG A 112 -13.64 -9.43 -10.98
N ARG A 113 -13.11 -9.43 -9.78
CA ARG A 113 -13.36 -10.44 -8.75
C ARG A 113 -14.84 -10.71 -8.48
N ARG A 114 -15.67 -9.66 -8.37
CA ARG A 114 -17.12 -9.81 -8.13
C ARG A 114 -17.81 -10.52 -9.30
N LEU A 115 -17.36 -10.26 -10.52
CA LEU A 115 -17.89 -10.93 -11.73
C LEU A 115 -17.50 -12.41 -11.73
N LEU A 116 -16.25 -12.74 -11.42
CA LEU A 116 -15.80 -14.13 -11.25
C LEU A 116 -16.63 -14.85 -10.18
N GLY A 117 -16.81 -14.19 -9.01
CA GLY A 117 -17.58 -14.76 -7.90
C GLY A 117 -19.01 -15.09 -8.29
N GLY A 118 -19.72 -14.16 -8.92
CA GLY A 118 -21.10 -14.38 -9.39
C GLY A 118 -21.20 -15.48 -10.43
N LEU A 119 -20.32 -15.49 -11.44
CA LEU A 119 -20.31 -16.51 -12.49
C LEU A 119 -19.96 -17.90 -11.95
N SER A 120 -18.94 -18.00 -11.09
CA SER A 120 -18.54 -19.29 -10.49
C SER A 120 -19.64 -19.87 -9.63
N LEU A 121 -20.35 -19.04 -8.85
CA LEU A 121 -21.51 -19.47 -8.07
C LEU A 121 -22.64 -19.93 -8.98
N ALA A 122 -22.98 -19.16 -10.00
CA ALA A 122 -24.06 -19.52 -10.94
C ALA A 122 -23.78 -20.87 -11.62
N VAL A 123 -22.55 -21.07 -12.12
CA VAL A 123 -22.13 -22.33 -12.73
C VAL A 123 -22.14 -23.48 -11.70
N GLY A 124 -21.62 -23.24 -10.49
CA GLY A 124 -21.62 -24.23 -9.42
C GLY A 124 -23.03 -24.70 -9.02
N ILE A 125 -23.96 -23.76 -8.89
CA ILE A 125 -25.37 -24.06 -8.59
C ILE A 125 -26.02 -24.83 -9.75
N LEU A 126 -25.82 -24.37 -10.98
CA LEU A 126 -26.39 -25.01 -12.19
C LEU A 126 -25.90 -26.46 -12.32
N LEU A 127 -24.59 -26.70 -12.18
CA LEU A 127 -24.01 -28.03 -12.17
C LEU A 127 -24.54 -28.89 -11.00
N GLY A 128 -24.71 -28.32 -9.82
CA GLY A 128 -25.29 -28.97 -8.65
C GLY A 128 -26.72 -29.45 -8.91
N LEU A 129 -27.55 -28.64 -9.55
CA LEU A 129 -28.90 -29.00 -9.96
C LEU A 129 -28.90 -30.15 -11.01
N CYS A 130 -27.95 -30.10 -11.97
CA CYS A 130 -27.78 -31.20 -12.94
C CYS A 130 -27.38 -32.51 -12.27
N VAL A 131 -26.46 -32.49 -11.30
CA VAL A 131 -26.03 -33.65 -10.54
C VAL A 131 -27.19 -34.21 -9.72
N ALA A 132 -27.96 -33.35 -9.04
CA ALA A 132 -29.13 -33.77 -8.25
C ALA A 132 -30.22 -34.44 -9.13
N GLY A 133 -30.39 -33.99 -10.37
CA GLY A 133 -31.33 -34.57 -11.32
C GLY A 133 -30.83 -35.85 -12.02
N GLY A 134 -29.52 -36.07 -12.07
CA GLY A 134 -28.86 -37.11 -12.87
C GLY A 134 -28.79 -38.51 -12.23
N ARG A 135 -29.49 -38.76 -11.08
CA ARG A 135 -29.62 -40.08 -10.43
C ARG A 135 -28.31 -40.87 -10.26
N GLY A 136 -27.19 -40.17 -9.98
CA GLY A 136 -25.87 -40.79 -9.71
C GLY A 136 -24.93 -40.90 -10.92
N GLU A 137 -25.40 -40.75 -12.14
CA GLU A 137 -24.53 -40.80 -13.34
C GLU A 137 -23.54 -39.62 -13.42
N LEU A 138 -23.89 -38.51 -12.78
CA LEU A 138 -23.14 -37.26 -12.81
C LEU A 138 -22.31 -36.99 -11.55
N ASP A 139 -22.14 -37.95 -10.66
CA ASP A 139 -21.45 -37.79 -9.36
C ASP A 139 -20.01 -37.30 -9.51
N ARG A 140 -19.36 -37.63 -10.62
CA ARG A 140 -17.99 -37.11 -10.93
C ARG A 140 -17.92 -35.61 -11.04
N LEU A 141 -19.04 -34.95 -11.37
CA LEU A 141 -19.11 -33.47 -11.46
C LEU A 141 -19.22 -32.79 -10.10
N LEU A 142 -19.45 -33.53 -8.99
CA LEU A 142 -19.50 -32.97 -7.64
C LEU A 142 -18.23 -32.17 -7.30
N VAL A 143 -17.07 -32.59 -7.79
CA VAL A 143 -15.82 -31.84 -7.60
C VAL A 143 -15.89 -30.49 -8.28
N CYS A 144 -16.42 -30.42 -9.51
CA CYS A 144 -16.58 -29.15 -10.24
C CYS A 144 -17.60 -28.23 -9.53
N VAL A 145 -18.69 -28.80 -9.01
CA VAL A 145 -19.70 -28.09 -8.19
C VAL A 145 -19.04 -27.49 -6.96
N ALA A 146 -18.30 -28.29 -6.19
CA ALA A 146 -17.62 -27.81 -4.98
C ALA A 146 -16.61 -26.70 -5.27
N VAL A 147 -15.77 -26.88 -6.28
CA VAL A 147 -14.80 -25.87 -6.71
C VAL A 147 -15.49 -24.58 -7.16
N GLY A 148 -16.57 -24.67 -7.95
CA GLY A 148 -17.33 -23.51 -8.41
C GLY A 148 -17.93 -22.71 -7.24
N ILE A 149 -18.56 -23.40 -6.27
CA ILE A 149 -19.15 -22.77 -5.10
C ILE A 149 -18.08 -22.16 -4.20
N VAL A 150 -17.03 -22.91 -3.87
CA VAL A 150 -15.92 -22.41 -3.01
C VAL A 150 -15.24 -21.20 -3.65
N LEU A 151 -14.89 -21.27 -4.92
CA LEU A 151 -14.28 -20.16 -5.66
C LEU A 151 -15.20 -18.94 -5.70
N GLY A 152 -16.49 -19.17 -5.96
CA GLY A 152 -17.51 -18.14 -5.99
C GLY A 152 -17.65 -17.41 -4.65
N LEU A 153 -17.82 -18.18 -3.57
CA LEU A 153 -17.92 -17.64 -2.21
C LEU A 153 -16.62 -16.93 -1.80
N ALA A 154 -15.47 -17.54 -2.03
CA ALA A 154 -14.18 -16.92 -1.74
C ALA A 154 -14.00 -15.57 -2.47
N ALA A 155 -14.40 -15.51 -3.75
CA ALA A 155 -14.32 -14.29 -4.53
C ALA A 155 -15.28 -13.17 -4.04
N LEU A 156 -16.41 -13.50 -3.44
CA LEU A 156 -17.38 -12.53 -2.93
C LEU A 156 -17.09 -12.13 -1.48
N LEU A 157 -16.78 -13.11 -0.62
CA LEU A 157 -16.70 -12.93 0.83
C LEU A 157 -15.34 -12.36 1.30
N ILE A 158 -14.23 -12.73 0.64
CA ILE A 158 -12.94 -12.18 1.06
C ILE A 158 -12.95 -10.67 0.78
N PRO A 159 -12.84 -9.80 1.77
CA PRO A 159 -12.85 -8.36 1.54
C PRO A 159 -11.71 -7.99 0.60
N ASN A 160 -11.98 -7.08 -0.32
CA ASN A 160 -10.92 -6.47 -1.11
C ASN A 160 -10.13 -5.57 -0.15
N ARG A 161 -9.21 -6.16 0.62
CA ARG A 161 -8.31 -5.38 1.46
C ARG A 161 -7.61 -4.42 0.49
N ARG A 162 -8.04 -3.16 0.49
CA ARG A 162 -7.15 -2.10 0.06
C ARG A 162 -5.86 -2.41 0.81
N GLN A 163 -4.80 -2.72 0.07
CA GLN A 163 -3.47 -2.78 0.67
C GLN A 163 -3.28 -1.38 1.25
N THR A 164 -3.54 -1.25 2.55
CA THR A 164 -3.13 -0.08 3.32
C THR A 164 -1.64 -0.02 3.07
N ASN A 165 -1.22 1.05 2.46
CA ASN A 165 0.18 1.23 2.09
C ASN A 165 0.98 1.00 3.38
N ALA A 166 2.05 0.22 3.36
CA ALA A 166 2.84 -0.05 4.56
C ALA A 166 3.26 1.26 5.24
N PHE A 167 3.47 2.31 4.44
CA PHE A 167 3.77 3.66 4.90
C PHE A 167 2.58 4.33 5.60
N GLU A 168 1.34 4.09 5.15
CA GLU A 168 0.14 4.60 5.80
C GLU A 168 -0.04 3.98 7.18
N LYS A 169 0.19 2.68 7.31
CA LYS A 169 0.17 1.98 8.60
C LYS A 169 1.28 2.51 9.54
N ALA A 170 2.49 2.69 9.01
CA ALA A 170 3.60 3.25 9.79
C ALA A 170 3.32 4.70 10.23
N ALA A 171 2.70 5.51 9.35
CA ALA A 171 2.30 6.87 9.67
C ALA A 171 1.25 6.92 10.79
N HIS A 172 0.22 6.05 10.74
CA HIS A 172 -0.74 5.91 11.84
C HIS A 172 -0.06 5.55 13.16
N THR A 173 0.78 4.51 13.15
CA THR A 173 1.49 4.09 14.37
C THR A 173 2.37 5.19 14.93
N LEU A 174 3.01 5.98 14.08
CA LEU A 174 3.89 7.09 14.49
C LEU A 174 3.09 8.26 15.07
N LEU A 175 1.92 8.57 14.53
CA LEU A 175 1.07 9.65 15.02
C LEU A 175 0.31 9.24 16.28
N ASP A 176 -0.24 8.01 16.33
CA ASP A 176 -0.99 7.49 17.48
C ASP A 176 -0.10 7.29 18.71
N GLY A 177 1.17 6.89 18.52
CA GLY A 177 2.13 6.76 19.61
C GLY A 177 2.45 8.07 20.34
N ARG A 178 2.12 9.23 19.73
CA ARG A 178 2.28 10.54 20.35
C ARG A 178 1.07 11.03 21.15
N ASP A 179 -0.09 10.43 20.97
CA ASP A 179 -1.26 10.75 21.80
C ASP A 179 -1.03 10.42 23.28
N VAL A 180 -0.06 9.54 23.57
CA VAL A 180 0.37 9.22 24.96
C VAL A 180 1.10 10.41 25.63
N LEU A 181 1.61 11.37 24.86
CA LEU A 181 2.28 12.57 25.38
C LEU A 181 1.30 13.75 25.64
N ARG A 182 -0.01 13.49 25.59
CA ARG A 182 -1.07 14.52 25.70
C ARG A 182 -1.07 15.29 27.01
N ASP A 183 -0.54 14.72 28.09
CA ASP A 183 -0.71 15.30 29.43
C ASP A 183 0.41 16.28 29.83
N GLN A 184 1.48 16.42 29.05
CA GLN A 184 2.58 17.31 29.39
C GLN A 184 3.07 18.12 28.19
N PRO A 185 3.25 19.44 28.32
CA PRO A 185 3.78 20.28 27.26
C PRO A 185 5.25 19.94 26.99
N VAL A 186 5.50 19.29 25.85
CA VAL A 186 6.86 19.04 25.37
C VAL A 186 7.28 20.18 24.45
N ARG A 187 8.46 20.75 24.68
CA ARG A 187 9.07 21.74 23.78
C ARG A 187 10.22 21.12 23.03
N ALA A 188 10.27 21.39 21.72
CA ALA A 188 11.40 21.04 20.87
C ALA A 188 12.14 22.31 20.51
N VAL A 189 13.41 22.40 20.90
CA VAL A 189 14.25 23.58 20.68
C VAL A 189 15.43 23.24 19.79
N PHE A 190 15.52 23.90 18.64
CA PHE A 190 16.70 23.85 17.78
C PHE A 190 17.68 24.91 18.21
N SER A 191 18.94 24.52 18.39
CA SER A 191 20.08 25.39 18.67
C SER A 191 21.24 24.99 17.77
N ASP A 192 22.37 25.68 17.85
CA ASP A 192 23.58 25.32 17.09
C ASP A 192 24.15 23.93 17.46
N GLU A 193 23.82 23.40 18.62
CA GLU A 193 24.25 22.05 19.08
C GLU A 193 23.38 20.92 18.56
N GLY A 194 22.11 21.21 18.23
CA GLY A 194 21.16 20.19 17.79
C GLY A 194 19.72 20.49 18.17
N LEU A 195 18.92 19.43 18.26
CA LEU A 195 17.53 19.44 18.70
C LEU A 195 17.45 18.96 20.15
N ALA A 196 16.97 19.81 21.06
CA ALA A 196 16.68 19.46 22.43
C ALA A 196 15.18 19.27 22.63
N LEU A 197 14.77 18.13 23.24
CA LEU A 197 13.40 17.91 23.69
C LEU A 197 13.36 18.22 25.19
N CYS A 198 12.60 19.22 25.57
CA CYS A 198 12.42 19.67 26.95
C CYS A 198 11.01 19.34 27.43
N GLN A 199 10.86 18.59 28.48
CA GLN A 199 9.61 18.32 29.17
C GLN A 199 9.59 19.11 30.47
N ALA A 200 8.45 19.74 30.84
CA ALA A 200 8.40 20.68 31.96
C ALA A 200 8.84 20.08 33.30
N ASP A 201 8.61 18.78 33.52
CA ASP A 201 8.83 18.10 34.78
C ASP A 201 10.09 17.22 34.86
N LEU A 202 10.83 17.08 33.74
CA LEU A 202 12.03 16.24 33.69
C LEU A 202 13.28 17.10 33.53
N PRO A 203 14.27 16.96 34.44
CA PRO A 203 15.53 17.69 34.34
C PRO A 203 16.41 17.23 33.17
N ASP A 204 16.17 16.03 32.65
CA ASP A 204 16.96 15.46 31.55
C ASP A 204 16.44 15.93 30.22
N LYS A 205 17.23 16.80 29.56
CA LYS A 205 17.02 17.21 28.18
C LYS A 205 17.53 16.11 27.24
N ALA A 206 16.65 15.51 26.47
CA ALA A 206 17.11 14.64 25.38
C ALA A 206 17.65 15.53 24.24
N VAL A 207 18.98 15.59 24.10
CA VAL A 207 19.66 16.36 23.05
C VAL A 207 20.04 15.42 21.91
N PHE A 208 19.62 15.77 20.70
CA PHE A 208 19.98 15.10 19.45
C PHE A 208 20.95 16.00 18.69
N PRO A 209 22.26 15.72 18.65
CA PRO A 209 23.22 16.53 17.90
C PRO A 209 22.97 16.37 16.39
N PHE A 210 23.28 17.40 15.60
CA PHE A 210 23.09 17.38 14.13
C PHE A 210 23.81 16.21 13.44
N GLY A 211 24.90 15.71 14.00
CA GLY A 211 25.60 14.54 13.48
C GLY A 211 24.76 13.23 13.49
N THR A 212 23.68 13.19 14.29
CA THR A 212 22.74 12.05 14.34
C THR A 212 21.55 12.24 13.39
N PHE A 213 21.41 13.40 12.77
CA PHE A 213 20.33 13.66 11.84
C PHE A 213 20.60 12.97 10.51
N GLU A 214 19.66 12.13 10.14
CA GLU A 214 19.69 11.48 8.82
C GLU A 214 19.19 12.45 7.75
N MET A 215 18.03 13.08 7.98
CA MET A 215 17.44 14.07 7.09
C MET A 215 16.29 14.83 7.76
N ALA A 216 15.93 15.97 7.18
CA ALA A 216 14.72 16.71 7.49
C ALA A 216 13.81 16.80 6.26
N LEU A 217 12.53 16.42 6.41
CA LEU A 217 11.53 16.39 5.36
C LEU A 217 10.44 17.42 5.68
N GLU A 218 10.25 18.40 4.82
CA GLU A 218 9.18 19.37 4.93
C GLU A 218 7.97 18.93 4.09
N THR A 219 6.77 18.97 4.68
CA THR A 219 5.50 18.80 3.98
C THR A 219 4.68 20.08 4.06
N ALA A 220 3.41 20.08 3.63
CA ALA A 220 2.56 21.27 3.72
C ALA A 220 2.45 21.79 5.16
N ASP A 221 2.14 20.92 6.13
CA ASP A 221 1.85 21.29 7.52
C ASP A 221 2.88 20.78 8.53
N LEU A 222 3.80 19.88 8.13
CA LEU A 222 4.73 19.22 9.02
C LEU A 222 6.19 19.44 8.60
N LEU A 223 7.06 19.39 9.60
CA LEU A 223 8.48 19.16 9.49
C LEU A 223 8.81 17.83 10.16
N LEU A 224 9.24 16.83 9.41
CA LEU A 224 9.70 15.55 9.96
C LEU A 224 11.21 15.59 10.10
N VAL A 225 11.68 15.49 11.33
CA VAL A 225 13.12 15.39 11.64
C VAL A 225 13.43 13.94 11.94
N ILE A 226 14.40 13.39 11.23
CA ILE A 226 14.77 11.97 11.31
C ILE A 226 16.16 11.88 11.94
N CYS A 227 16.21 11.31 13.16
CA CYS A 227 17.42 11.14 13.93
C CYS A 227 17.65 9.63 14.16
N GLY A 228 18.39 9.00 13.24
CA GLY A 228 18.56 7.55 13.25
C GLY A 228 17.23 6.81 13.13
N GLU A 229 16.87 6.03 14.17
CA GLU A 229 15.59 5.28 14.18
C GLU A 229 14.39 6.12 14.64
N ARG A 230 14.61 7.30 15.19
CA ARG A 230 13.56 8.16 15.72
C ARG A 230 13.10 9.16 14.67
N ILE A 231 11.78 9.26 14.51
CA ILE A 231 11.12 10.22 13.62
C ILE A 231 10.32 11.18 14.49
N LEU A 232 10.64 12.47 14.36
CA LEU A 232 10.01 13.54 15.12
C LEU A 232 9.17 14.40 14.16
N PRO A 233 7.85 14.17 14.07
CA PRO A 233 6.96 15.08 13.35
C PRO A 233 6.71 16.33 14.21
N LEU A 234 6.94 17.51 13.63
CA LEU A 234 6.69 18.81 14.23
C LEU A 234 5.68 19.54 13.33
N GLN A 235 4.62 20.08 13.90
CA GLN A 235 3.66 20.89 13.15
C GLN A 235 4.22 22.29 12.93
N LYS A 236 4.12 22.81 11.71
CA LYS A 236 4.61 24.18 11.42
C LYS A 236 3.91 25.25 12.25
N LYS A 237 2.62 25.03 12.58
CA LYS A 237 1.84 25.95 13.43
C LYS A 237 2.32 26.03 14.88
N ASP A 238 3.06 25.01 15.34
CA ASP A 238 3.56 24.91 16.71
C ASP A 238 4.86 25.70 16.94
N LEU A 239 5.40 26.33 15.90
CA LEU A 239 6.58 27.19 16.01
C LEU A 239 6.23 28.44 16.82
N SER A 240 6.82 28.58 18.01
CA SER A 240 6.60 29.68 18.95
C SER A 240 7.66 30.76 18.87
N GLU A 241 8.89 30.42 18.50
CA GLU A 241 10.01 31.36 18.41
C GLU A 241 10.74 31.17 17.07
N GLY A 242 11.06 32.29 16.40
CA GLY A 242 11.68 32.31 15.09
C GLY A 242 10.67 32.25 13.94
N SER A 243 11.17 32.33 12.68
CA SER A 243 10.35 32.12 11.51
C SER A 243 10.67 30.80 10.83
N PHE A 244 9.65 30.15 10.24
CA PHE A 244 9.84 28.87 9.55
C PHE A 244 10.80 28.98 8.36
N ALA A 245 10.84 30.14 7.68
CA ALA A 245 11.77 30.41 6.61
C ALA A 245 13.24 30.41 7.09
N GLN A 246 13.50 31.03 8.25
CA GLN A 246 14.83 31.02 8.85
C GLN A 246 15.24 29.62 9.32
N LEU A 247 14.33 28.88 9.95
CA LEU A 247 14.57 27.48 10.35
C LEU A 247 14.89 26.61 9.13
N ARG A 248 14.19 26.80 8.00
CA ARG A 248 14.45 26.07 6.76
C ARG A 248 15.89 26.29 6.28
N GLU A 249 16.34 27.53 6.22
CA GLU A 249 17.71 27.86 5.80
C GLU A 249 18.74 27.32 6.80
N PHE A 250 18.46 27.42 8.09
CA PHE A 250 19.30 26.85 9.13
C PHE A 250 19.44 25.31 8.99
N LEU A 251 18.34 24.58 8.78
CA LEU A 251 18.38 23.13 8.63
C LEU A 251 19.06 22.70 7.33
N ARG A 252 18.91 23.46 6.23
CA ARG A 252 19.62 23.18 4.97
C ARG A 252 21.13 23.21 5.11
N GLN A 253 21.66 24.04 6.01
CA GLN A 253 23.10 24.13 6.27
C GLN A 253 23.61 22.98 7.17
N LYS A 254 22.74 22.42 8.03
CA LYS A 254 23.14 21.45 9.06
C LYS A 254 22.82 19.98 8.70
N THR A 255 21.82 19.73 7.84
CA THR A 255 21.37 18.36 7.51
C THR A 255 20.85 18.26 6.07
N GLN A 256 20.66 17.03 5.58
CA GLN A 256 19.99 16.80 4.29
C GLN A 256 18.52 17.21 4.39
N TYR A 257 18.17 18.29 3.70
CA TYR A 257 16.82 18.85 3.70
C TYR A 257 16.10 18.61 2.39
N THR A 258 14.83 18.17 2.44
CA THR A 258 14.00 17.95 1.26
C THR A 258 12.62 18.55 1.48
N ASP A 259 12.18 19.39 0.54
CA ASP A 259 10.84 20.00 0.54
C ASP A 259 9.89 19.14 -0.30
N LEU A 260 8.77 18.74 0.31
CA LEU A 260 7.69 17.94 -0.27
C LEU A 260 6.36 18.70 -0.29
N SER A 261 6.38 20.00 -0.02
CA SER A 261 5.17 20.83 0.09
C SER A 261 4.52 21.18 -1.25
N CYS A 262 5.07 20.67 -2.37
CA CYS A 262 4.55 20.90 -3.73
C CYS A 262 3.55 19.86 -4.19
#